data_4cdfe248f1e4d004205a7fdb7f382012
#
_entry.id   4cdfe248f1e4d004205a7fdb7f382012
#
_cell.length_a   1.000
_cell.length_b   1.000
_cell.length_c   1.000
_cell.angle_alpha   90.00
_cell.angle_beta   90.00
_cell.angle_gamma   90.00
#
_symmetry.space_group_name_H-M   'P 1'
#
loop_
_entity.id
_entity.type
_entity.pdbx_description
1 polymer ?
#
loop_
_entity_poly.entity_id
_entity_poly.type
_entity_poly.pdbx_seq_one_letter_code
_entity_poly.pdbx_strand_id
1 'polypeptide(L)'
;MEFECKFCKKTLSSKSNLSYHQKTNKKCLSVQKKESDDIIEVKLTTCDFCDKSFTSQSLKIHLKSCKLKIKYDNDNELKKEYEKKLEKQKREYEKLLQIKDIEICKLQKELEVKDEIYKDEHKTIKTIALQPRNNTNNNNNTNIIGNLNLDDTEKIKNVIETNFTADDILDGQKGLANFAVRNILKDEHGNLLYACTDSSRKMFKFRNLDGQIIKDVNTQKLTDAFVLSDIKGITNSKTQQFWTNEDGTQDNNKYQAISVPAAEIMNLKYNNGTFRDHMVNLTT
;
A
#
# COMPACT_ATOMS: atom_id res chain seq x y z
N MET A 1 -13.62 -55.88 -88.05
CA MET A 1 -13.13 -56.33 -86.75
C MET A 1 -13.76 -55.42 -85.73
N GLU A 2 -14.43 -56.02 -84.76
CA GLU A 2 -15.07 -55.29 -83.60
C GLU A 2 -14.12 -55.30 -82.42
N PHE A 3 -14.01 -54.20 -81.70
CA PHE A 3 -13.14 -54.02 -80.52
C PHE A 3 -13.96 -53.95 -79.22
N GLU A 4 -13.94 -55.04 -78.49
CA GLU A 4 -14.69 -55.11 -77.20
C GLU A 4 -13.90 -54.52 -76.04
N CYS A 5 -14.61 -53.72 -75.21
CA CYS A 5 -14.03 -53.14 -73.97
C CYS A 5 -13.95 -54.24 -72.88
N LYS A 6 -12.77 -54.53 -72.38
CA LYS A 6 -12.54 -55.56 -71.35
C LYS A 6 -13.24 -55.23 -70.02
N PHE A 7 -13.51 -53.98 -69.73
CA PHE A 7 -14.15 -53.55 -68.44
C PHE A 7 -15.68 -53.61 -68.52
N CYS A 8 -16.30 -53.03 -69.55
CA CYS A 8 -17.76 -52.89 -69.58
C CYS A 8 -18.41 -53.71 -70.76
N LYS A 9 -17.65 -54.55 -71.45
CA LYS A 9 -18.10 -55.46 -72.48
C LYS A 9 -18.75 -54.77 -73.69
N LYS A 10 -18.56 -53.49 -73.89
CA LYS A 10 -19.12 -52.75 -75.01
C LYS A 10 -18.24 -52.90 -76.24
N THR A 11 -18.81 -53.24 -77.40
CA THR A 11 -18.16 -53.32 -78.71
C THR A 11 -18.06 -51.94 -79.34
N LEU A 12 -16.93 -51.63 -79.95
CA LEU A 12 -16.58 -50.35 -80.57
C LEU A 12 -15.97 -50.60 -81.94
N SER A 13 -16.15 -49.66 -82.87
CA SER A 13 -15.80 -49.77 -84.27
C SER A 13 -14.31 -49.65 -84.60
N SER A 14 -13.51 -49.12 -83.63
CA SER A 14 -12.08 -48.96 -83.84
C SER A 14 -11.31 -49.01 -82.53
N LYS A 15 -10.00 -49.31 -82.63
CA LYS A 15 -9.07 -49.31 -81.46
C LYS A 15 -8.92 -47.95 -80.82
N SER A 16 -8.96 -46.88 -81.63
CA SER A 16 -8.91 -45.50 -81.13
C SER A 16 -10.15 -45.16 -80.29
N ASN A 17 -11.35 -45.57 -80.78
CA ASN A 17 -12.62 -45.36 -80.03
C ASN A 17 -12.65 -46.20 -78.77
N LEU A 18 -12.04 -47.35 -78.72
CA LEU A 18 -11.89 -48.13 -77.49
C LEU A 18 -11.01 -47.43 -76.46
N SER A 19 -9.83 -46.89 -76.89
CA SER A 19 -8.94 -46.19 -76.02
C SER A 19 -9.62 -44.90 -75.44
N TYR A 20 -10.31 -44.16 -76.30
CA TYR A 20 -11.06 -42.98 -75.86
C TYR A 20 -12.21 -43.34 -74.88
N HIS A 21 -13.00 -44.38 -75.23
CA HIS A 21 -14.08 -44.87 -74.36
C HIS A 21 -13.59 -45.25 -72.95
N GLN A 22 -12.42 -45.99 -72.88
CA GLN A 22 -11.85 -46.38 -71.57
C GLN A 22 -11.36 -45.21 -70.72
N LYS A 23 -10.98 -44.11 -71.36
CA LYS A 23 -10.52 -42.88 -70.65
C LYS A 23 -11.64 -41.89 -70.24
N THR A 24 -12.75 -41.89 -71.00
CA THR A 24 -13.77 -40.79 -70.85
C THR A 24 -15.14 -41.26 -70.47
N ASN A 25 -15.51 -42.52 -70.71
CA ASN A 25 -16.88 -42.97 -70.42
C ASN A 25 -17.09 -43.27 -68.98
N LYS A 26 -17.99 -42.46 -68.34
CA LYS A 26 -18.27 -42.53 -66.92
C LYS A 26 -18.65 -43.93 -66.40
N LYS A 27 -19.47 -44.71 -67.19
CA LYS A 27 -19.84 -46.06 -66.78
C LYS A 27 -18.65 -47.01 -66.86
N CYS A 28 -17.80 -46.89 -67.88
CA CYS A 28 -16.58 -47.72 -68.04
C CYS A 28 -15.59 -47.40 -66.93
N LEU A 29 -15.41 -46.12 -66.62
CA LEU A 29 -14.55 -45.64 -65.51
C LEU A 29 -15.03 -46.11 -64.15
N SER A 30 -16.36 -46.21 -63.94
CA SER A 30 -16.89 -46.69 -62.66
C SER A 30 -16.66 -48.18 -62.45
N VAL A 31 -16.69 -49.01 -63.60
CA VAL A 31 -16.33 -50.43 -63.55
C VAL A 31 -14.80 -50.61 -63.30
N GLN A 32 -14.01 -49.79 -63.95
CA GLN A 32 -12.54 -49.83 -63.75
C GLN A 32 -12.19 -49.48 -62.27
N LYS A 33 -12.88 -48.51 -61.65
CA LYS A 33 -12.70 -48.19 -60.23
C LYS A 33 -13.11 -49.30 -59.28
N LYS A 34 -14.12 -50.12 -59.63
CA LYS A 34 -14.54 -51.26 -58.82
C LYS A 34 -13.56 -52.41 -58.84
N GLU A 35 -12.82 -52.59 -59.94
CA GLU A 35 -11.80 -53.63 -60.05
C GLU A 35 -10.45 -53.23 -59.47
N SER A 36 -10.24 -51.93 -59.17
CA SER A 36 -9.06 -51.39 -58.53
C SER A 36 -9.18 -51.03 -57.03
N ASP A 37 -10.30 -51.49 -56.46
CA ASP A 37 -10.47 -51.38 -54.97
C ASP A 37 -9.64 -52.50 -54.27
N ASP A 38 -8.36 -52.56 -54.55
CA ASP A 38 -7.41 -52.91 -53.52
C ASP A 38 -7.48 -51.80 -52.47
N ILE A 39 -8.06 -52.12 -51.34
CA ILE A 39 -8.27 -51.26 -50.18
C ILE A 39 -6.92 -50.67 -49.78
N ILE A 40 -6.60 -49.50 -50.28
CA ILE A 40 -5.57 -48.66 -49.65
C ILE A 40 -6.21 -48.21 -48.33
N GLU A 41 -5.93 -48.92 -47.23
CA GLU A 41 -6.23 -48.47 -45.87
C GLU A 41 -5.60 -47.10 -45.68
N VAL A 42 -6.36 -46.06 -45.93
CA VAL A 42 -5.93 -44.69 -45.66
C VAL A 42 -5.89 -44.55 -44.14
N LYS A 43 -4.69 -44.73 -43.58
CA LYS A 43 -4.45 -44.57 -42.15
C LYS A 43 -4.80 -43.14 -41.79
N LEU A 44 -5.99 -42.95 -41.19
CA LEU A 44 -6.46 -41.67 -40.69
C LEU A 44 -5.84 -41.43 -39.30
N THR A 45 -5.37 -40.21 -39.07
CA THR A 45 -4.86 -39.75 -37.77
C THR A 45 -5.78 -38.65 -37.27
N THR A 46 -6.16 -38.69 -36.01
CA THR A 46 -6.99 -37.66 -35.36
C THR A 46 -6.15 -36.48 -34.94
N CYS A 47 -6.74 -35.27 -34.98
CA CYS A 47 -6.15 -34.08 -34.43
C CYS A 47 -6.37 -34.04 -32.91
N ASP A 48 -5.31 -34.00 -32.13
CA ASP A 48 -5.34 -34.00 -30.65
C ASP A 48 -6.09 -32.76 -30.04
N PHE A 49 -6.34 -31.73 -30.83
CA PHE A 49 -7.00 -30.51 -30.37
C PHE A 49 -8.49 -30.44 -30.70
N CYS A 50 -8.94 -31.06 -31.81
CA CYS A 50 -10.35 -30.95 -32.28
C CYS A 50 -11.00 -32.27 -32.63
N ASP A 51 -10.33 -33.40 -32.41
CA ASP A 51 -10.77 -34.80 -32.62
C ASP A 51 -11.20 -35.13 -34.07
N LYS A 52 -10.90 -34.25 -35.02
CA LYS A 52 -11.19 -34.52 -36.45
C LYS A 52 -10.14 -35.39 -37.06
N SER A 53 -10.55 -36.37 -37.86
CA SER A 53 -9.68 -37.33 -38.53
C SER A 53 -9.22 -36.81 -39.90
N PHE A 54 -7.94 -36.99 -40.22
CA PHE A 54 -7.27 -36.52 -41.42
C PHE A 54 -6.27 -37.56 -41.93
N THR A 55 -5.90 -37.49 -43.21
CA THR A 55 -4.70 -38.18 -43.69
C THR A 55 -3.45 -37.47 -43.10
N SER A 56 -2.34 -38.20 -43.01
CA SER A 56 -1.09 -37.65 -42.47
C SER A 56 -0.65 -36.31 -43.08
N GLN A 57 -0.83 -36.15 -44.41
CA GLN A 57 -0.53 -34.89 -45.10
C GLN A 57 -1.51 -33.79 -44.80
N SER A 58 -2.82 -34.10 -44.79
CA SER A 58 -3.88 -33.16 -44.48
C SER A 58 -3.83 -32.71 -43.02
N LEU A 59 -3.41 -33.56 -42.07
CA LEU A 59 -3.24 -33.23 -40.67
C LEU A 59 -2.20 -32.11 -40.47
N LYS A 60 -1.06 -32.20 -41.17
CA LYS A 60 -0.01 -31.15 -41.09
C LYS A 60 -0.51 -29.77 -41.54
N ILE A 61 -1.37 -29.75 -42.57
CA ILE A 61 -1.99 -28.49 -43.04
C ILE A 61 -3.05 -28.01 -42.05
N HIS A 62 -3.91 -28.93 -41.61
CA HIS A 62 -4.95 -28.62 -40.62
C HIS A 62 -4.39 -28.04 -39.30
N LEU A 63 -3.27 -28.58 -38.77
CA LEU A 63 -2.65 -28.12 -37.55
C LEU A 63 -2.21 -26.64 -37.59
N LYS A 64 -1.92 -26.09 -38.78
CA LYS A 64 -1.61 -24.67 -38.98
C LYS A 64 -2.83 -23.76 -38.89
N SER A 65 -4.04 -24.27 -39.14
CA SER A 65 -5.30 -23.56 -39.17
C SER A 65 -6.33 -24.06 -38.15
N CYS A 66 -5.97 -25.02 -37.33
CA CYS A 66 -6.85 -25.56 -36.29
C CYS A 66 -7.11 -24.48 -35.22
N LYS A 67 -8.36 -23.99 -35.15
CA LYS A 67 -8.73 -22.90 -34.19
C LYS A 67 -8.48 -23.27 -32.73
N LEU A 68 -8.69 -24.53 -32.36
CA LEU A 68 -8.46 -24.99 -31.00
C LEU A 68 -6.97 -25.08 -30.67
N LYS A 69 -6.12 -25.54 -31.64
CA LYS A 69 -4.67 -25.50 -31.47
C LYS A 69 -4.14 -24.08 -31.32
N ILE A 70 -4.58 -23.16 -32.19
CA ILE A 70 -4.16 -21.76 -32.15
C ILE A 70 -4.54 -21.14 -30.80
N LYS A 71 -5.77 -21.39 -30.30
CA LYS A 71 -6.19 -20.93 -28.99
C LYS A 71 -5.31 -21.50 -27.88
N TYR A 72 -5.02 -22.79 -27.89
CA TYR A 72 -4.15 -23.45 -26.91
C TYR A 72 -2.73 -22.88 -26.91
N ASP A 73 -2.15 -22.66 -28.11
CA ASP A 73 -0.82 -22.08 -28.25
C ASP A 73 -0.78 -20.64 -27.70
N ASN A 74 -1.80 -19.81 -28.01
CA ASN A 74 -1.92 -18.43 -27.51
C ASN A 74 -2.10 -18.41 -25.97
N ASP A 75 -2.93 -19.29 -25.41
CA ASP A 75 -3.13 -19.39 -23.97
C ASP A 75 -1.85 -19.78 -23.24
N ASN A 76 -1.04 -20.68 -23.84
CA ASN A 76 0.26 -21.08 -23.31
C ASN A 76 1.31 -19.97 -23.40
N GLU A 77 1.32 -19.17 -24.47
CA GLU A 77 2.22 -18.03 -24.59
C GLU A 77 1.87 -16.97 -23.55
N LEU A 78 0.57 -16.66 -23.39
CA LEU A 78 0.09 -15.72 -22.38
C LEU A 78 0.47 -16.20 -20.97
N LYS A 79 0.27 -17.47 -20.66
CA LYS A 79 0.66 -18.07 -19.37
C LYS A 79 2.16 -17.90 -19.10
N LYS A 80 3.01 -18.17 -20.07
CA LYS A 80 4.47 -17.97 -19.95
C LYS A 80 4.84 -16.51 -19.72
N GLU A 81 4.13 -15.58 -20.34
CA GLU A 81 4.34 -14.14 -20.12
C GLU A 81 3.96 -13.74 -18.69
N TYR A 82 2.81 -14.23 -18.20
CA TYR A 82 2.39 -13.99 -16.80
C TYR A 82 3.38 -14.58 -15.80
N GLU A 83 3.86 -15.80 -16.02
CA GLU A 83 4.86 -16.45 -15.17
C GLU A 83 6.16 -15.62 -15.10
N LYS A 84 6.62 -15.09 -16.25
CA LYS A 84 7.80 -14.21 -16.30
C LYS A 84 7.57 -12.90 -15.53
N LYS A 85 6.39 -12.27 -15.66
CA LYS A 85 6.05 -11.06 -14.93
C LYS A 85 5.99 -11.31 -13.42
N LEU A 86 5.37 -12.42 -13.03
CA LEU A 86 5.26 -12.83 -11.61
C LEU A 86 6.63 -13.07 -11.00
N GLU A 87 7.51 -13.78 -11.71
CA GLU A 87 8.87 -14.04 -11.24
C GLU A 87 9.70 -12.76 -11.11
N LYS A 88 9.51 -11.79 -12.02
CA LYS A 88 10.16 -10.47 -11.91
C LYS A 88 9.67 -9.72 -10.68
N GLN A 89 8.36 -9.67 -10.46
CA GLN A 89 7.78 -9.02 -9.28
C GLN A 89 8.27 -9.67 -7.98
N LYS A 90 8.30 -11.02 -7.93
CA LYS A 90 8.81 -11.76 -6.78
C LYS A 90 10.24 -11.34 -6.42
N ARG A 91 11.13 -11.26 -7.41
CA ARG A 91 12.52 -10.82 -7.20
C ARG A 91 12.61 -9.36 -6.72
N GLU A 92 11.72 -8.49 -7.20
CA GLU A 92 11.66 -7.09 -6.74
C GLU A 92 11.20 -7.01 -5.27
N TYR A 93 10.18 -7.78 -4.89
CA TYR A 93 9.73 -7.87 -3.50
C TYR A 93 10.79 -8.48 -2.57
N GLU A 94 11.50 -9.52 -3.01
CA GLU A 94 12.58 -10.12 -2.22
C GLU A 94 13.71 -9.10 -1.94
N LYS A 95 14.09 -8.30 -2.93
CA LYS A 95 15.06 -7.20 -2.73
C LYS A 95 14.55 -6.14 -1.75
N LEU A 96 13.28 -5.77 -1.86
CA LEU A 96 12.68 -4.78 -0.96
C LEU A 96 12.63 -5.30 0.49
N LEU A 97 12.31 -6.58 0.68
CA LEU A 97 12.35 -7.22 2.00
C LEU A 97 13.75 -7.19 2.58
N GLN A 98 14.80 -7.54 1.81
CA GLN A 98 16.18 -7.48 2.28
C GLN A 98 16.57 -6.07 2.73
N ILE A 99 16.17 -5.03 1.98
CA ILE A 99 16.44 -3.63 2.37
C ILE A 99 15.74 -3.31 3.69
N LYS A 100 14.48 -3.73 3.86
CA LYS A 100 13.73 -3.50 5.09
C LYS A 100 14.30 -4.25 6.28
N ASP A 101 14.80 -5.47 6.09
CA ASP A 101 15.45 -6.23 7.16
C ASP A 101 16.74 -5.55 7.65
N ILE A 102 17.52 -4.98 6.73
CA ILE A 102 18.72 -4.19 7.07
C ILE A 102 18.33 -2.93 7.87
N GLU A 103 17.27 -2.22 7.44
CA GLU A 103 16.76 -1.03 8.13
C GLU A 103 16.27 -1.37 9.56
N ILE A 104 15.53 -2.45 9.71
CA ILE A 104 15.06 -2.96 11.01
C ILE A 104 16.25 -3.29 11.92
N CYS A 105 17.25 -4.01 11.40
CA CYS A 105 18.46 -4.35 12.17
C CYS A 105 19.22 -3.08 12.64
N LYS A 106 19.28 -2.06 11.79
CA LYS A 106 19.89 -0.77 12.13
C LYS A 106 19.12 -0.06 13.26
N LEU A 107 17.81 0.02 13.12
CA LEU A 107 16.95 0.66 14.14
C LEU A 107 16.98 -0.09 15.48
N GLN A 108 17.06 -1.42 15.46
CA GLN A 108 17.21 -2.22 16.68
C GLN A 108 18.51 -1.89 17.42
N LYS A 109 19.63 -1.78 16.70
CA LYS A 109 20.91 -1.37 17.29
C LYS A 109 20.87 0.05 17.87
N GLU A 110 20.23 0.98 17.16
CA GLU A 110 20.04 2.34 17.68
C GLU A 110 19.18 2.37 18.94
N LEU A 111 18.19 1.50 19.02
CA LEU A 111 17.34 1.33 20.21
C LEU A 111 18.14 0.79 21.39
N GLU A 112 18.95 -0.26 21.18
CA GLU A 112 19.81 -0.85 22.21
C GLU A 112 20.78 0.20 22.80
N VAL A 113 21.42 1.01 21.95
CA VAL A 113 22.30 2.07 22.39
C VAL A 113 21.56 3.12 23.23
N LYS A 114 20.34 3.51 22.81
CA LYS A 114 19.50 4.44 23.58
C LYS A 114 19.10 3.84 24.94
N ASP A 115 18.74 2.58 24.97
CA ASP A 115 18.40 1.89 26.23
C ASP A 115 19.56 1.83 27.22
N GLU A 116 20.79 1.64 26.73
CA GLU A 116 21.99 1.70 27.57
C GLU A 116 22.21 3.11 28.12
N ILE A 117 22.09 4.15 27.29
CA ILE A 117 22.19 5.55 27.72
C ILE A 117 21.11 5.86 28.79
N TYR A 118 19.87 5.45 28.56
CA TYR A 118 18.79 5.62 29.55
C TYR A 118 19.09 4.92 30.88
N LYS A 119 19.66 3.72 30.85
CA LYS A 119 20.04 2.99 32.07
C LYS A 119 21.14 3.72 32.84
N ASP A 120 22.12 4.28 32.16
CA ASP A 120 23.22 5.03 32.79
C ASP A 120 22.76 6.40 33.31
N GLU A 121 21.91 7.12 32.56
CA GLU A 121 21.26 8.34 33.03
C GLU A 121 20.41 8.07 34.27
N HIS A 122 19.65 6.98 34.29
CA HIS A 122 18.82 6.61 35.45
C HIS A 122 19.66 6.27 36.68
N LYS A 123 20.80 5.60 36.52
CA LYS A 123 21.76 5.36 37.61
C LYS A 123 22.36 6.67 38.13
N THR A 124 22.74 7.57 37.23
CA THR A 124 23.28 8.89 37.58
C THR A 124 22.27 9.75 38.33
N ILE A 125 21.01 9.77 37.87
CA ILE A 125 19.90 10.46 38.52
C ILE A 125 19.64 9.88 39.93
N LYS A 126 19.69 8.55 40.08
CA LYS A 126 19.52 7.89 41.38
C LYS A 126 20.64 8.23 42.33
N THR A 127 21.87 8.30 41.84
CA THR A 127 23.05 8.68 42.65
C THR A 127 22.96 10.16 43.10
N ILE A 128 22.56 11.05 42.21
CA ILE A 128 22.33 12.49 42.51
C ILE A 128 21.16 12.67 43.47
N ALA A 129 20.09 11.88 43.36
CA ALA A 129 18.92 11.93 44.23
C ALA A 129 19.22 11.46 45.66
N LEU A 130 20.24 10.63 45.86
CA LEU A 130 20.67 10.13 47.18
C LEU A 130 21.68 11.07 47.89
N GLN A 131 22.23 12.09 47.20
CA GLN A 131 23.08 13.07 47.85
C GLN A 131 22.24 14.03 48.70
N PRO A 132 22.65 14.37 49.92
CA PRO A 132 21.93 15.34 50.78
C PRO A 132 21.98 16.70 50.05
N ARG A 133 20.82 17.13 49.57
CA ARG A 133 20.66 18.45 48.95
C ARG A 133 20.60 19.50 50.01
N ASN A 134 21.56 20.44 50.01
CA ASN A 134 21.36 21.74 50.62
C ASN A 134 20.15 22.39 49.92
N ASN A 135 19.09 22.56 50.67
CA ASN A 135 17.83 23.12 50.22
C ASN A 135 18.01 24.61 49.96
N THR A 136 18.59 24.97 48.83
CA THR A 136 18.41 26.33 48.33
C THR A 136 17.00 26.39 47.77
N ASN A 137 16.10 26.94 48.56
CA ASN A 137 14.75 27.32 48.17
C ASN A 137 14.84 28.29 46.96
N ASN A 138 14.95 27.77 45.78
CA ASN A 138 14.54 28.50 44.56
C ASN A 138 13.01 28.43 44.50
N ASN A 139 12.37 29.30 45.26
CA ASN A 139 10.97 29.67 45.05
C ASN A 139 10.90 30.46 43.74
N ASN A 140 10.98 29.74 42.61
CA ASN A 140 10.38 30.24 41.39
C ASN A 140 8.86 30.16 41.58
N ASN A 141 8.34 31.20 42.22
CA ASN A 141 6.92 31.44 42.39
C ASN A 141 6.34 31.82 41.03
N THR A 142 6.16 30.85 40.16
CA THR A 142 5.27 31.01 39.02
C THR A 142 3.87 31.10 39.64
N ASN A 143 3.33 32.30 39.75
CA ASN A 143 1.97 32.54 40.19
C ASN A 143 1.00 32.00 39.16
N ILE A 144 0.69 30.72 39.26
CA ILE A 144 -0.37 30.08 38.45
C ILE A 144 -1.68 30.54 39.09
N ILE A 145 -2.32 31.55 38.51
CA ILE A 145 -3.46 32.28 39.12
C ILE A 145 -4.77 31.53 38.86
N GLY A 146 -4.91 30.78 37.77
CA GLY A 146 -6.15 30.10 37.37
C GLY A 146 -6.08 28.58 37.44
N ASN A 147 -7.24 27.94 37.31
CA ASN A 147 -7.39 26.50 37.31
C ASN A 147 -7.45 25.98 35.84
N LEU A 148 -6.75 24.88 35.56
CA LEU A 148 -6.75 24.20 34.29
C LEU A 148 -7.33 22.77 34.46
N ASN A 149 -8.36 22.44 33.68
CA ASN A 149 -8.94 21.10 33.66
C ASN A 149 -8.50 20.35 32.40
N LEU A 150 -7.50 19.47 32.54
CA LEU A 150 -7.06 18.60 31.44
C LEU A 150 -7.87 17.29 31.37
N ASP A 151 -8.73 17.00 32.34
CA ASP A 151 -9.56 15.80 32.36
C ASP A 151 -10.89 16.00 31.60
N ASP A 152 -11.25 17.24 31.27
CA ASP A 152 -12.43 17.57 30.44
C ASP A 152 -12.12 17.42 28.97
N THR A 153 -12.00 16.16 28.55
CA THR A 153 -11.61 15.80 27.16
C THR A 153 -12.63 16.23 26.13
N GLU A 154 -13.94 16.31 26.50
CA GLU A 154 -14.98 16.80 25.59
C GLU A 154 -14.85 18.31 25.34
N LYS A 155 -14.58 19.10 26.36
CA LYS A 155 -14.33 20.54 26.21
C LYS A 155 -13.10 20.78 25.36
N ILE A 156 -12.00 20.04 25.60
CA ILE A 156 -10.76 20.15 24.82
C ILE A 156 -11.02 19.76 23.37
N LYS A 157 -11.76 18.68 23.12
CA LYS A 157 -12.15 18.23 21.78
C LYS A 157 -12.92 19.33 21.04
N ASN A 158 -13.93 19.91 21.65
CA ASN A 158 -14.71 20.99 21.03
C ASN A 158 -13.85 22.21 20.70
N VAL A 159 -12.88 22.58 21.56
CA VAL A 159 -11.92 23.64 21.26
C VAL A 159 -11.04 23.32 20.09
N ILE A 160 -10.56 22.07 19.99
CA ILE A 160 -9.73 21.62 18.86
C ILE A 160 -10.56 21.60 17.56
N GLU A 161 -11.75 21.03 17.56
CA GLU A 161 -12.63 20.97 16.37
C GLU A 161 -12.92 22.37 15.83
N THR A 162 -13.18 23.33 16.73
CA THR A 162 -13.56 24.69 16.36
C THR A 162 -12.37 25.54 15.91
N ASN A 163 -11.24 25.50 16.62
CA ASN A 163 -10.19 26.52 16.48
C ASN A 163 -8.87 25.98 15.90
N PHE A 164 -8.67 24.67 15.82
CA PHE A 164 -7.47 24.09 15.25
C PHE A 164 -7.55 24.12 13.72
N THR A 165 -6.61 24.78 13.06
CA THR A 165 -6.67 25.07 11.63
C THR A 165 -5.63 24.27 10.83
N ALA A 166 -5.74 24.29 9.50
CA ALA A 166 -4.72 23.73 8.63
C ALA A 166 -3.37 24.44 8.79
N ASP A 167 -3.36 25.75 9.07
CA ASP A 167 -2.13 26.50 9.31
C ASP A 167 -1.40 26.00 10.56
N ASP A 168 -2.15 25.68 11.63
CA ASP A 168 -1.57 25.06 12.83
C ASP A 168 -0.99 23.67 12.50
N ILE A 169 -1.62 22.92 11.61
CA ILE A 169 -1.14 21.59 11.19
C ILE A 169 0.13 21.69 10.35
N LEU A 170 0.24 22.69 9.47
CA LEU A 170 1.43 22.89 8.63
C LEU A 170 2.71 23.10 9.44
N ASP A 171 2.60 23.65 10.64
CA ASP A 171 3.73 23.80 11.58
C ASP A 171 3.98 22.54 12.43
N GLY A 172 3.23 21.46 12.23
CA GLY A 172 3.38 20.19 12.93
C GLY A 172 3.20 20.32 14.44
N GLN A 173 4.06 19.65 15.19
CA GLN A 173 3.99 19.69 16.66
C GLN A 173 4.23 21.09 17.27
N LYS A 174 4.95 21.98 16.57
CA LYS A 174 5.11 23.37 17.01
C LYS A 174 3.80 24.14 16.88
N GLY A 175 3.08 23.95 15.79
CA GLY A 175 1.77 24.57 15.59
C GLY A 175 0.75 24.08 16.62
N LEU A 176 0.76 22.79 16.96
CA LEU A 176 -0.07 22.25 18.04
C LEU A 176 0.28 22.90 19.40
N ALA A 177 1.55 23.14 19.71
CA ALA A 177 1.96 23.80 20.94
C ALA A 177 1.49 25.27 20.98
N ASN A 178 1.64 26.00 19.87
CA ASN A 178 1.12 27.37 19.73
C ASN A 178 -0.41 27.40 19.90
N PHE A 179 -1.11 26.46 19.28
CA PHE A 179 -2.55 26.29 19.43
C PHE A 179 -2.94 26.04 20.88
N ALA A 180 -2.26 25.11 21.58
CA ALA A 180 -2.49 24.78 22.97
C ALA A 180 -2.39 26.02 23.87
N VAL A 181 -1.32 26.80 23.74
CA VAL A 181 -1.12 28.02 24.55
C VAL A 181 -2.16 29.08 24.21
N ARG A 182 -2.55 29.22 22.94
CA ARG A 182 -3.52 30.24 22.53
C ARG A 182 -4.95 29.93 22.97
N ASN A 183 -5.37 28.67 22.95
CA ASN A 183 -6.78 28.31 23.07
C ASN A 183 -7.12 27.48 24.31
N ILE A 184 -6.15 26.87 25.01
CA ILE A 184 -6.41 25.92 26.11
C ILE A 184 -5.68 26.34 27.38
N LEU A 185 -4.45 26.83 27.29
CA LEU A 185 -3.56 27.02 28.43
C LEU A 185 -3.53 28.47 28.94
N LYS A 186 -4.43 29.33 28.48
CA LYS A 186 -4.64 30.70 28.95
C LYS A 186 -6.05 30.90 29.44
N ASP A 187 -6.20 31.75 30.44
CA ASP A 187 -7.52 32.22 30.89
C ASP A 187 -8.05 33.36 29.99
N GLU A 188 -9.25 33.83 30.28
CA GLU A 188 -9.93 34.93 29.55
C GLU A 188 -9.14 36.27 29.62
N HIS A 189 -8.24 36.41 30.59
CA HIS A 189 -7.37 37.58 30.75
C HIS A 189 -6.01 37.41 30.09
N GLY A 190 -5.74 36.25 29.45
CA GLY A 190 -4.48 35.95 28.81
C GLY A 190 -3.38 35.44 29.76
N ASN A 191 -3.71 35.19 31.03
CA ASN A 191 -2.76 34.64 31.99
C ASN A 191 -2.52 33.15 31.71
N LEU A 192 -1.26 32.72 31.82
CA LEU A 192 -0.87 31.36 31.58
C LEU A 192 -1.29 30.43 32.74
N LEU A 193 -2.04 29.40 32.45
CA LEU A 193 -2.52 28.38 33.39
C LEU A 193 -1.58 27.19 33.54
N TYR A 194 -0.57 27.06 32.64
CA TYR A 194 0.35 25.96 32.55
C TYR A 194 1.77 26.53 32.33
N ALA A 195 2.64 26.34 33.28
CA ALA A 195 3.96 27.00 33.28
C ALA A 195 5.11 25.99 33.38
N CYS A 196 6.16 26.19 32.60
CA CYS A 196 7.40 25.48 32.74
C CYS A 196 8.14 25.99 33.99
N THR A 197 8.42 25.10 34.94
CA THR A 197 9.14 25.42 36.18
C THR A 197 10.57 24.91 36.21
N ASP A 198 10.91 23.99 35.31
CA ASP A 198 12.28 23.49 35.14
C ASP A 198 12.45 23.10 33.66
N SER A 199 13.06 23.97 32.89
CA SER A 199 13.29 23.75 31.45
C SER A 199 14.27 22.63 31.16
N SER A 200 15.26 22.40 32.05
CA SER A 200 16.24 21.34 31.91
C SER A 200 15.61 19.95 32.06
N ARG A 201 14.69 19.83 33.02
CA ARG A 201 13.97 18.59 33.30
C ARG A 201 12.61 18.50 32.58
N LYS A 202 12.27 19.50 31.78
CA LYS A 202 10.98 19.57 31.07
C LYS A 202 9.80 19.39 32.02
N MET A 203 9.87 20.06 33.18
CA MET A 203 8.86 19.97 34.22
C MET A 203 7.93 21.17 34.16
N PHE A 204 6.65 20.87 34.04
CA PHE A 204 5.58 21.84 34.00
C PHE A 204 4.70 21.72 35.26
N LYS A 205 3.97 22.78 35.60
CA LYS A 205 2.97 22.79 36.65
C LYS A 205 1.72 23.51 36.18
N PHE A 206 0.60 23.06 36.70
CA PHE A 206 -0.69 23.72 36.58
C PHE A 206 -1.50 23.47 37.84
N ARG A 207 -2.58 24.25 38.05
CA ARG A 207 -3.51 24.06 39.14
C ARG A 207 -4.74 23.35 38.60
N ASN A 208 -5.17 22.26 39.24
CA ASN A 208 -6.41 21.56 38.89
C ASN A 208 -7.64 22.30 39.49
N LEU A 209 -8.85 21.77 39.21
CA LEU A 209 -10.08 22.34 39.70
C LEU A 209 -10.20 22.35 41.25
N ASP A 210 -9.54 21.40 41.92
CA ASP A 210 -9.49 21.30 43.38
C ASP A 210 -8.48 22.28 43.99
N GLY A 211 -7.84 23.12 43.18
CA GLY A 211 -6.85 24.09 43.62
C GLY A 211 -5.45 23.47 43.88
N GLN A 212 -5.24 22.18 43.60
CA GLN A 212 -3.97 21.51 43.85
C GLN A 212 -3.00 21.77 42.69
N ILE A 213 -1.72 21.95 43.02
CA ILE A 213 -0.67 22.09 42.04
C ILE A 213 -0.25 20.71 41.51
N ILE A 214 -0.54 20.46 40.28
CA ILE A 214 -0.19 19.23 39.57
C ILE A 214 1.13 19.43 38.83
N LYS A 215 2.02 18.43 38.93
CA LYS A 215 3.26 18.35 38.14
C LYS A 215 3.00 17.54 36.88
N ASP A 216 3.45 18.07 35.75
CA ASP A 216 3.44 17.39 34.48
C ASP A 216 4.88 17.29 33.92
N VAL A 217 5.40 16.09 33.85
CA VAL A 217 6.75 15.83 33.38
C VAL A 217 6.68 15.53 31.88
N ASN A 218 7.52 16.19 31.10
CA ASN A 218 7.58 16.02 29.65
C ASN A 218 6.24 16.28 28.93
N THR A 219 5.38 17.13 29.48
CA THR A 219 4.03 17.42 28.94
C THR A 219 3.14 16.18 28.80
N GLN A 220 3.38 15.13 29.60
CA GLN A 220 2.68 13.86 29.45
C GLN A 220 1.16 13.99 29.65
N LYS A 221 0.75 14.69 30.72
CA LYS A 221 -0.69 14.91 31.03
C LYS A 221 -1.39 15.73 29.94
N LEU A 222 -0.71 16.76 29.45
CA LEU A 222 -1.23 17.59 28.35
C LEU A 222 -1.31 16.77 27.04
N THR A 223 -0.29 15.97 26.76
CA THR A 223 -0.28 15.05 25.60
C THR A 223 -1.42 14.03 25.69
N ASP A 224 -1.61 13.42 26.87
CA ASP A 224 -2.69 12.46 27.10
C ASP A 224 -4.08 13.11 26.91
N ALA A 225 -4.25 14.35 27.40
CA ALA A 225 -5.48 15.09 27.17
C ALA A 225 -5.79 15.32 25.69
N PHE A 226 -4.81 15.67 24.88
CA PHE A 226 -4.98 15.76 23.42
C PHE A 226 -5.32 14.44 22.77
N VAL A 227 -4.64 13.36 23.15
CA VAL A 227 -4.89 12.01 22.62
C VAL A 227 -6.29 11.53 22.95
N LEU A 228 -6.75 11.75 24.20
CA LEU A 228 -8.10 11.40 24.65
C LEU A 228 -9.19 12.27 24.00
N SER A 229 -8.84 13.50 23.59
CA SER A 229 -9.71 14.42 22.87
C SER A 229 -9.71 14.22 21.34
N ASP A 230 -9.24 13.07 20.87
CA ASP A 230 -9.21 12.66 19.45
C ASP A 230 -8.44 13.62 18.53
N ILE A 231 -7.32 14.18 19.00
CA ILE A 231 -6.47 15.05 18.15
C ILE A 231 -6.08 14.35 16.83
N LYS A 232 -5.89 13.03 16.83
CA LYS A 232 -5.54 12.25 15.65
C LYS A 232 -6.66 12.28 14.60
N GLY A 233 -7.89 12.02 15.00
CA GLY A 233 -9.06 12.01 14.10
C GLY A 233 -9.33 13.39 13.52
N ILE A 234 -9.28 14.42 14.40
CA ILE A 234 -9.49 15.82 13.99
C ILE A 234 -8.40 16.27 13.01
N THR A 235 -7.12 16.00 13.31
CA THR A 235 -6.01 16.32 12.40
C THR A 235 -6.19 15.67 11.04
N ASN A 236 -6.54 14.38 11.01
CA ASN A 236 -6.78 13.66 9.75
C ASN A 236 -7.93 14.30 8.94
N SER A 237 -9.05 14.61 9.59
CA SER A 237 -10.20 15.23 8.92
C SER A 237 -9.86 16.60 8.33
N LYS A 238 -9.22 17.48 9.11
CA LYS A 238 -8.83 18.82 8.66
C LYS A 238 -7.76 18.77 7.57
N THR A 239 -6.83 17.84 7.65
CA THR A 239 -5.82 17.59 6.62
C THR A 239 -6.47 17.17 5.31
N GLN A 240 -7.45 16.27 5.36
CA GLN A 240 -8.20 15.84 4.17
C GLN A 240 -8.99 17.00 3.54
N GLN A 241 -9.64 17.82 4.36
CA GLN A 241 -10.34 19.02 3.89
C GLN A 241 -9.38 20.02 3.21
N PHE A 242 -8.18 20.20 3.73
CA PHE A 242 -7.19 21.16 3.21
C PHE A 242 -6.70 20.82 1.81
N TRP A 243 -6.46 19.55 1.49
CA TRP A 243 -5.97 19.15 0.17
C TRP A 243 -7.06 18.82 -0.84
N THR A 244 -8.33 18.72 -0.40
CA THR A 244 -9.47 18.49 -1.30
C THR A 244 -9.98 19.82 -1.81
N ASN A 245 -10.01 19.99 -3.13
CA ASN A 245 -10.57 21.16 -3.78
C ASN A 245 -12.11 21.15 -3.74
N GLU A 246 -12.75 22.28 -4.06
CA GLU A 246 -14.22 22.39 -4.09
C GLU A 246 -14.89 21.44 -5.07
N ASP A 247 -14.21 21.05 -6.14
CA ASP A 247 -14.67 20.07 -7.14
C ASP A 247 -14.46 18.60 -6.73
N GLY A 248 -13.92 18.36 -5.52
CA GLY A 248 -13.61 17.03 -5.00
C GLY A 248 -12.29 16.45 -5.51
N THR A 249 -11.54 17.15 -6.34
CA THR A 249 -10.20 16.72 -6.77
C THR A 249 -9.16 16.92 -5.66
N GLN A 250 -8.07 16.18 -5.73
CA GLN A 250 -6.99 16.26 -4.75
C GLN A 250 -5.86 17.14 -5.25
N ASP A 251 -5.43 18.11 -4.43
CA ASP A 251 -4.26 18.94 -4.67
C ASP A 251 -3.00 18.28 -4.12
N ASN A 252 -2.18 17.73 -5.01
CA ASN A 252 -0.94 17.03 -4.64
C ASN A 252 0.08 17.94 -3.95
N ASN A 253 0.13 19.23 -4.26
CA ASN A 253 1.08 20.16 -3.63
C ASN A 253 0.66 20.43 -2.18
N LYS A 254 -0.61 20.67 -1.94
CA LYS A 254 -1.16 20.80 -0.59
C LYS A 254 -0.97 19.52 0.22
N TYR A 255 -1.22 18.34 -0.40
CA TYR A 255 -0.98 17.05 0.22
C TYR A 255 0.48 16.89 0.66
N GLN A 256 1.44 17.15 -0.23
CA GLN A 256 2.86 17.05 0.11
C GLN A 256 3.27 18.00 1.24
N ALA A 257 2.74 19.22 1.25
CA ALA A 257 3.06 20.22 2.28
C ALA A 257 2.57 19.80 3.67
N ILE A 258 1.36 19.22 3.79
CA ILE A 258 0.71 18.98 5.09
C ILE A 258 0.91 17.55 5.62
N SER A 259 1.21 16.56 4.77
CA SER A 259 1.21 15.13 5.14
C SER A 259 2.23 14.80 6.24
N VAL A 260 3.45 15.30 6.16
CA VAL A 260 4.49 15.07 7.16
C VAL A 260 4.18 15.78 8.48
N PRO A 261 3.88 17.09 8.50
CA PRO A 261 3.48 17.78 9.73
C PRO A 261 2.25 17.16 10.42
N ALA A 262 1.24 16.76 9.65
CA ALA A 262 0.07 16.07 10.18
C ALA A 262 0.43 14.73 10.83
N ALA A 263 1.31 13.95 10.22
CA ALA A 263 1.79 12.68 10.77
C ALA A 263 2.54 12.87 12.10
N GLU A 264 3.30 13.95 12.26
CA GLU A 264 3.96 14.29 13.53
C GLU A 264 2.94 14.50 14.66
N ILE A 265 1.84 15.20 14.39
CA ILE A 265 0.76 15.43 15.35
C ILE A 265 0.01 14.14 15.66
N MET A 266 -0.33 13.36 14.64
CA MET A 266 -1.02 12.07 14.80
C MET A 266 -0.21 11.05 15.62
N ASN A 267 1.12 11.19 15.62
CA ASN A 267 2.04 10.36 16.40
C ASN A 267 2.42 10.96 17.76
N LEU A 268 1.76 12.02 18.22
CA LEU A 268 2.05 12.75 19.45
C LEU A 268 2.19 11.84 20.69
N LYS A 269 1.38 10.80 20.78
CA LYS A 269 1.42 9.81 21.87
C LYS A 269 2.76 9.11 21.99
N TYR A 270 3.41 8.82 20.86
CA TYR A 270 4.65 8.05 20.82
C TYR A 270 5.90 8.91 20.70
N ASN A 271 5.75 10.12 20.16
CA ASN A 271 6.83 11.06 20.00
C ASN A 271 6.30 12.49 20.13
N ASN A 272 6.44 13.06 21.32
CA ASN A 272 6.06 14.44 21.62
C ASN A 272 7.27 15.38 21.80
N GLY A 273 8.46 14.97 21.34
CA GLY A 273 9.69 15.69 21.61
C GLY A 273 9.67 17.15 21.15
N THR A 274 9.29 17.39 19.88
CA THR A 274 9.19 18.73 19.30
C THR A 274 8.11 19.57 19.99
N PHE A 275 6.95 18.98 20.29
CA PHE A 275 5.87 19.61 21.02
C PHE A 275 6.35 20.08 22.41
N ARG A 276 6.92 19.18 23.19
CA ARG A 276 7.44 19.41 24.53
C ARG A 276 8.49 20.54 24.56
N ASP A 277 9.47 20.48 23.64
CA ASP A 277 10.56 21.44 23.60
C ASP A 277 10.06 22.84 23.21
N HIS A 278 9.07 22.90 22.32
CA HIS A 278 8.42 24.16 21.98
C HIS A 278 7.56 24.70 23.12
N MET A 279 6.85 23.82 23.86
CA MET A 279 6.11 24.19 25.06
C MET A 279 6.99 24.83 26.13
N VAL A 280 8.23 24.35 26.34
CA VAL A 280 9.21 25.01 27.22
C VAL A 280 9.38 26.47 26.84
N ASN A 281 9.63 26.75 25.55
CA ASN A 281 9.89 28.10 25.05
C ASN A 281 8.65 29.03 25.21
N LEU A 282 7.44 28.47 25.15
CA LEU A 282 6.21 29.26 25.21
C LEU A 282 5.72 29.52 26.65
N THR A 283 6.19 28.75 27.65
CA THR A 283 5.63 28.73 29.01
C THR A 283 6.68 28.93 30.12
N THR A 284 7.90 29.33 29.77
CA THR A 284 8.99 29.67 30.72
C THR A 284 8.87 31.08 31.28
#